data_2daea60fe5ffd7d9dfd965eb77259ee5
#
_entry.id   2daea60fe5ffd7d9dfd965eb77259ee5
#
_cell.length_a   1.000
_cell.length_b   1.000
_cell.length_c   1.000
_cell.angle_alpha   90.00
_cell.angle_beta   90.00
_cell.angle_gamma   90.00
#
_symmetry.space_group_name_H-M   'P 1'
#
loop_
_entity.id
_entity.type
_entity.pdbx_description
1 polymer ?
#
loop_
_entity_poly.entity_id
_entity_poly.type
_entity_poly.pdbx_seq_one_letter_code
_entity_poly.pdbx_strand_id
1 'polypeptide(L)'
;MSDFLKDIIKETGNEYATLAKDGVAGGDVDSFIDTGSYSFNALLSGSIYGGLPGNRITAIAGEAATGKTFFALGVVKSFLEADKDAGVIYFESENAISRDMVESRGVDST
;
A
#
# COMPACT_ATOMS: atom_id res chain seq x y z
N MET A 1 -22.21 28.14 -4.88
CA MET A 1 -21.15 27.44 -5.65
C MET A 1 -21.23 25.94 -5.54
N SER A 2 -21.32 25.35 -4.36
CA SER A 2 -21.43 23.91 -4.21
C SER A 2 -22.67 23.29 -4.85
N ASP A 3 -23.82 24.01 -4.82
CA ASP A 3 -25.05 23.53 -5.42
C ASP A 3 -24.97 23.50 -6.94
N PHE A 4 -24.31 24.49 -7.54
CA PHE A 4 -24.07 24.53 -8.99
C PHE A 4 -23.22 23.33 -9.44
N LEU A 5 -22.15 23.01 -8.69
CA LEU A 5 -21.29 21.87 -9.01
C LEU A 5 -22.03 20.54 -8.82
N LYS A 6 -22.86 20.42 -7.80
CA LYS A 6 -23.68 19.23 -7.57
C LYS A 6 -24.68 19.01 -8.71
N ASP A 7 -25.30 20.10 -9.18
CA ASP A 7 -26.23 20.02 -10.31
C ASP A 7 -25.54 19.57 -11.59
N ILE A 8 -24.32 20.04 -11.85
CA ILE A 8 -23.52 19.60 -13.00
C ILE A 8 -23.20 18.12 -12.90
N ILE A 9 -22.76 17.64 -11.75
CA ILE A 9 -22.44 16.22 -11.52
C ILE A 9 -23.69 15.37 -11.77
N LYS A 10 -24.84 15.79 -11.29
CA LYS A 10 -26.10 15.10 -11.48
C LYS A 10 -26.51 15.05 -12.96
N GLU A 11 -26.32 16.17 -13.68
CA GLU A 11 -26.66 16.24 -15.10
C GLU A 11 -25.75 15.37 -15.98
N THR A 12 -24.46 15.19 -15.60
CA THR A 12 -23.54 14.33 -16.38
C THR A 12 -23.94 12.87 -16.34
N GLY A 13 -24.67 12.43 -15.30
CA GLY A 13 -25.06 11.03 -15.15
C GLY A 13 -23.90 10.07 -14.91
N ASN A 14 -22.70 10.57 -14.61
CA ASN A 14 -21.53 9.75 -14.38
C ASN A 14 -21.43 9.42 -12.88
N GLU A 15 -21.53 8.14 -12.54
CA GLU A 15 -21.46 7.67 -11.15
C GLU A 15 -20.10 7.95 -10.47
N TYR A 16 -19.04 8.15 -11.27
CA TYR A 16 -17.69 8.43 -10.76
C TYR A 16 -17.41 9.92 -10.63
N ALA A 17 -18.32 10.80 -11.07
CA ALA A 17 -18.14 12.24 -10.93
C ALA A 17 -18.37 12.67 -9.47
N THR A 18 -17.36 13.29 -8.86
CA THR A 18 -17.42 13.77 -7.48
C THR A 18 -16.79 15.16 -7.36
N LEU A 19 -17.10 15.86 -6.26
CA LEU A 19 -16.39 17.10 -5.92
C LEU A 19 -15.01 16.75 -5.36
N ALA A 20 -14.00 17.52 -5.74
CA ALA A 20 -12.63 17.27 -5.27
C ALA A 20 -12.49 17.27 -3.74
N LYS A 21 -13.31 18.09 -3.05
CA LYS A 21 -13.32 18.13 -1.58
C LYS A 21 -13.83 16.83 -0.93
N ASP A 22 -14.64 16.06 -1.65
CA ASP A 22 -15.22 14.80 -1.17
C ASP A 22 -14.33 13.60 -1.52
N GLY A 23 -13.19 13.86 -2.16
CA GLY A 23 -12.24 12.84 -2.57
C GLY A 23 -12.53 12.27 -3.95
N VAL A 24 -11.58 11.53 -4.46
CA VAL A 24 -11.66 10.86 -5.75
C VAL A 24 -11.46 9.36 -5.52
N ALA A 25 -12.47 8.55 -5.81
CA ALA A 25 -12.51 7.13 -5.43
C ALA A 25 -11.29 6.32 -5.90
N GLY A 26 -10.74 6.61 -7.06
CA GLY A 26 -9.53 5.94 -7.55
C GLY A 26 -8.24 6.72 -7.30
N GLY A 27 -8.33 7.95 -6.78
CA GLY A 27 -7.20 8.85 -6.63
C GLY A 27 -6.70 9.01 -5.21
N ASP A 28 -7.57 8.88 -4.23
CA ASP A 28 -7.21 9.06 -2.83
C ASP A 28 -6.76 7.76 -2.19
N VAL A 29 -5.88 7.88 -1.20
CA VAL A 29 -5.40 6.72 -0.44
C VAL A 29 -6.42 6.38 0.65
N ASP A 30 -6.96 5.17 0.60
CA ASP A 30 -7.96 4.70 1.56
C ASP A 30 -7.33 4.15 2.84
N SER A 31 -6.14 3.56 2.74
CA SER A 31 -5.47 2.92 3.86
C SER A 31 -3.96 2.92 3.65
N PHE A 32 -3.23 2.70 4.74
CA PHE A 32 -1.79 2.56 4.72
C PHE A 32 -1.37 1.22 5.30
N ILE A 33 -0.28 0.66 4.77
CA ILE A 33 0.31 -0.58 5.26
C ILE A 33 1.55 -0.21 6.07
N ASP A 34 1.58 -0.60 7.33
CA ASP A 34 2.71 -0.36 8.22
C ASP A 34 3.97 -1.03 7.66
N THR A 35 5.06 -0.29 7.56
CA THR A 35 6.34 -0.83 7.10
C THR A 35 7.11 -1.55 8.19
N GLY A 36 6.67 -1.44 9.45
CA GLY A 36 7.41 -1.93 10.61
C GLY A 36 8.44 -0.94 11.16
N SER A 37 8.56 0.22 10.55
CA SER A 37 9.46 1.30 10.98
C SER A 37 8.71 2.61 11.03
N TYR A 38 8.71 3.26 12.18
CA TYR A 38 8.08 4.58 12.34
C TYR A 38 8.72 5.63 11.44
N SER A 39 10.05 5.59 11.28
CA SER A 39 10.75 6.54 10.41
C SER A 39 10.35 6.38 8.94
N PHE A 40 10.28 5.16 8.44
CA PHE A 40 9.83 4.88 7.08
C PHE A 40 8.37 5.25 6.88
N ASN A 41 7.51 4.96 7.86
CA ASN A 41 6.11 5.36 7.80
C ASN A 41 5.98 6.87 7.63
N ALA A 42 6.72 7.64 8.41
CA ALA A 42 6.70 9.10 8.33
C ALA A 42 7.23 9.62 6.98
N LEU A 43 8.30 9.01 6.45
CA LEU A 43 8.86 9.39 5.15
C LEU A 43 7.90 9.13 4.00
N LEU A 44 7.13 8.04 4.07
CA LEU A 44 6.24 7.62 3.00
C LEU A 44 4.87 8.29 3.06
N SER A 45 4.36 8.56 4.26
CA SER A 45 2.98 9.03 4.43
C SER A 45 2.84 10.32 5.23
N GLY A 46 3.93 10.80 5.82
CA GLY A 46 3.89 11.97 6.71
C GLY A 46 3.43 11.66 8.14
N SER A 47 3.19 10.39 8.46
CA SER A 47 2.76 9.96 9.79
C SER A 47 3.49 8.70 10.22
N ILE A 48 3.94 8.65 11.47
CA ILE A 48 4.57 7.44 12.03
C ILE A 48 3.60 6.25 12.09
N TYR A 49 2.31 6.51 12.00
CA TYR A 49 1.26 5.48 11.98
C TYR A 49 0.77 5.15 10.56
N GLY A 50 1.34 5.76 9.55
CA GLY A 50 0.99 5.49 8.15
C GLY A 50 1.81 4.34 7.56
N GLY A 51 2.41 4.57 6.41
CA GLY A 51 3.23 3.59 5.71
C GLY A 51 3.02 3.65 4.20
N LEU A 52 3.04 2.47 3.56
CA LEU A 52 2.77 2.36 2.13
C LEU A 52 1.28 2.56 1.83
N PRO A 53 0.95 3.32 0.78
CA PRO A 53 -0.45 3.48 0.39
C PRO A 53 -1.03 2.15 -0.12
N GLY A 54 -2.20 1.77 0.40
CA GLY A 54 -2.81 0.47 0.14
C GLY A 54 -3.39 0.29 -1.26
N ASN A 55 -3.74 1.37 -1.93
CA ASN A 55 -4.35 1.33 -3.26
C ASN A 55 -3.43 1.88 -4.34
N ARG A 56 -2.13 1.60 -4.23
CA ARG A 56 -1.11 2.10 -5.15
C ARG A 56 -0.13 1.00 -5.54
N ILE A 57 0.55 1.23 -6.65
CA ILE A 57 1.72 0.47 -7.05
C ILE A 57 2.94 1.25 -6.55
N THR A 58 3.74 0.62 -5.70
CA THR A 58 4.94 1.23 -5.13
C THR A 58 6.18 0.54 -5.70
N ALA A 59 7.14 1.32 -6.19
CA ALA A 59 8.41 0.81 -6.67
C ALA A 59 9.51 1.06 -5.63
N ILE A 60 10.32 0.04 -5.39
CA ILE A 60 11.50 0.13 -4.52
C ILE A 60 12.72 -0.11 -5.38
N ALA A 61 13.58 0.87 -5.48
CA ALA A 61 14.78 0.82 -6.32
C ALA A 61 16.04 1.01 -5.48
N GLY A 62 17.10 0.30 -5.84
CA GLY A 62 18.39 0.38 -5.19
C GLY A 62 19.32 -0.68 -5.76
N GLU A 63 20.60 -0.57 -5.42
CA GLU A 63 21.57 -1.58 -5.82
C GLU A 63 21.30 -2.92 -5.13
N ALA A 64 21.87 -4.00 -5.68
CA ALA A 64 21.77 -5.32 -5.08
C ALA A 64 22.37 -5.29 -3.65
N ALA A 65 21.82 -6.11 -2.76
CA ALA A 65 22.24 -6.26 -1.37
C ALA A 65 22.02 -5.00 -0.50
N THR A 66 21.10 -4.12 -0.88
CA THR A 66 20.75 -2.94 -0.06
C THR A 66 19.57 -3.18 0.89
N GLY A 67 19.06 -4.41 0.95
CA GLY A 67 17.97 -4.77 1.87
C GLY A 67 16.56 -4.57 1.32
N LYS A 68 16.40 -4.36 0.00
CA LYS A 68 15.07 -4.19 -0.62
C LYS A 68 14.12 -5.36 -0.36
N THR A 69 14.62 -6.58 -0.51
CA THR A 69 13.86 -7.80 -0.27
C THR A 69 13.42 -7.91 1.19
N PHE A 70 14.31 -7.61 2.11
CA PHE A 70 13.99 -7.63 3.53
C PHE A 70 12.93 -6.58 3.89
N PHE A 71 13.01 -5.41 3.29
CA PHE A 71 12.00 -4.37 3.45
C PHE A 71 10.65 -4.85 2.92
N ALA A 72 10.62 -5.43 1.72
CA ALA A 72 9.40 -5.95 1.12
C ALA A 72 8.75 -7.05 1.97
N LEU A 73 9.55 -7.99 2.48
CA LEU A 73 9.06 -9.04 3.36
C LEU A 73 8.53 -8.48 4.69
N GLY A 74 9.14 -7.43 5.22
CA GLY A 74 8.63 -6.75 6.41
C GLY A 74 7.26 -6.13 6.18
N VAL A 75 7.03 -5.52 5.03
CA VAL A 75 5.73 -4.98 4.64
C VAL A 75 4.69 -6.09 4.48
N VAL A 76 5.07 -7.21 3.83
CA VAL A 76 4.20 -8.38 3.69
C VAL A 76 3.78 -8.93 5.06
N LYS A 77 4.72 -9.04 5.99
CA LYS A 77 4.45 -9.47 7.35
C LYS A 77 3.41 -8.57 8.02
N SER A 78 3.63 -7.26 7.99
CA SER A 78 2.71 -6.28 8.59
C SER A 78 1.32 -6.35 7.99
N PHE A 79 1.23 -6.50 6.67
CA PHE A 79 -0.03 -6.62 5.95
C PHE A 79 -0.80 -7.86 6.38
N LEU A 80 -0.14 -9.01 6.47
CA LEU A 80 -0.78 -10.28 6.85
C LEU A 80 -1.17 -10.30 8.33
N GLU A 81 -0.42 -9.63 9.20
CA GLU A 81 -0.77 -9.51 10.61
C GLU A 81 -1.98 -8.60 10.83
N ALA A 82 -2.14 -7.57 10.00
CA ALA A 82 -3.25 -6.63 10.11
C ALA A 82 -4.58 -7.24 9.65
N ASP A 83 -4.56 -8.19 8.72
CA ASP A 83 -5.76 -8.85 8.20
C ASP A 83 -5.46 -10.33 7.98
N LYS A 84 -6.03 -11.17 8.84
CA LYS A 84 -5.82 -12.62 8.80
C LYS A 84 -6.45 -13.31 7.61
N ASP A 85 -7.42 -12.67 6.97
CA ASP A 85 -8.09 -13.20 5.78
C ASP A 85 -7.39 -12.76 4.48
N ALA A 86 -6.37 -11.89 4.57
CA ALA A 86 -5.62 -11.42 3.42
C ALA A 86 -4.62 -12.45 2.93
N GLY A 87 -4.29 -12.36 1.65
CA GLY A 87 -3.24 -13.17 1.03
C GLY A 87 -2.29 -12.29 0.25
N VAL A 88 -1.11 -12.81 0.01
CA VAL A 88 -0.07 -12.14 -0.77
C VAL A 88 0.44 -13.10 -1.84
N ILE A 89 0.53 -12.60 -3.08
CA ILE A 89 1.16 -13.31 -4.18
C ILE A 89 2.52 -12.68 -4.42
N TYR A 90 3.58 -13.47 -4.31
CA TYR A 90 4.94 -13.00 -4.48
C TYR A 90 5.54 -13.60 -5.75
N PHE A 91 5.91 -12.74 -6.70
CA PHE A 91 6.59 -13.16 -7.94
C PHE A 91 8.09 -12.89 -7.79
N GLU A 92 8.88 -13.94 -7.92
CA GLU A 92 10.35 -13.87 -7.78
C GLU A 92 11.03 -14.30 -9.07
N SER A 93 11.84 -13.40 -9.63
CA SER A 93 12.55 -13.67 -10.90
C SER A 93 14.04 -14.01 -10.71
N GLU A 94 14.60 -13.73 -9.54
CA GLU A 94 16.04 -13.85 -9.29
C GLU A 94 16.43 -15.06 -8.44
N ASN A 95 15.46 -15.84 -7.96
CA ASN A 95 15.66 -16.95 -7.03
C ASN A 95 16.40 -16.53 -5.74
N ALA A 96 16.23 -15.27 -5.34
CA ALA A 96 16.90 -14.70 -4.17
C ALA A 96 16.18 -14.99 -2.85
N ILE A 97 14.97 -15.54 -2.91
CA ILE A 97 14.14 -15.82 -1.75
C ILE A 97 13.95 -17.31 -1.58
N SER A 98 14.26 -17.82 -0.39
CA SER A 98 13.96 -19.18 0.00
C SER A 98 12.81 -19.20 1.01
N ARG A 99 12.21 -20.36 1.19
CA ARG A 99 11.19 -20.57 2.21
C ARG A 99 11.72 -20.22 3.60
N ASP A 100 12.94 -20.65 3.90
CA ASP A 100 13.57 -20.37 5.19
C ASP A 100 13.74 -18.87 5.43
N MET A 101 14.09 -18.10 4.41
CA MET A 101 14.19 -16.64 4.50
C MET A 101 12.85 -16.02 4.83
N VAL A 102 11.77 -16.44 4.17
CA VAL A 102 10.42 -15.94 4.41
C VAL A 102 9.99 -16.25 5.85
N GLU A 103 10.18 -17.48 6.29
CA GLU A 103 9.80 -17.90 7.63
C GLU A 103 10.63 -17.23 8.72
N SER A 104 11.93 -17.00 8.47
CA SER A 104 12.81 -16.33 9.42
C SER A 104 12.41 -14.86 9.65
N ARG A 105 11.69 -14.27 8.72
CA ARG A 105 11.14 -12.92 8.84
C ARG A 105 9.77 -12.88 9.54
N GLY A 106 9.27 -14.03 9.97
CA GLY A 106 7.99 -14.13 10.66
C GLY A 106 6.79 -14.13 9.74
N VAL A 107 6.98 -14.43 8.46
CA VAL A 107 5.89 -14.56 7.48
C VAL A 107 5.50 -16.03 7.40
N ASP A 108 4.20 -16.32 7.52
CA ASP A 108 3.69 -17.66 7.32
C ASP A 108 3.65 -17.97 5.83
N SER A 109 4.39 -18.99 5.41
CA SER A 109 4.51 -19.38 4.01
C SER A 109 3.37 -20.27 3.51
N THR A 110 2.46 -20.64 4.39
CA THR A 110 1.25 -21.38 4.04
C THR A 110 0.09 -20.44 3.78
#